data_2dcf60b74635c36b732d806bed13dae1
#
_entry.id   2dcf60b74635c36b732d806bed13dae1
#
_cell.length_a   1.000
_cell.length_b   1.000
_cell.length_c   1.000
_cell.angle_alpha   90.00
_cell.angle_beta   90.00
_cell.angle_gamma   90.00
#
_symmetry.space_group_name_H-M   'P 1'
#
loop_
_entity.id
_entity.type
_entity.pdbx_description
1 polymer ?
#
loop_
_entity_poly.entity_id
_entity_poly.type
_entity_poly.pdbx_seq_one_letter_code
_entity_poly.pdbx_strand_id
1 'polypeptide(L)'
;AQGGAAVPGPLPSANRPPAPPPGNLTTSFNGQTSGLTSTSASGKQQAQGNDGSGGELRVRAKLIIQRGGKIGKEFPLLGAESMIGRWDADGGIFPDIDLDQDDPEAKVSRRHARIQLLNNQFLIEDLGSTNGTFINRGPRLLPGAKQPLNHGDEIIVGKTFLKFVLN
;
A
#
# COMPACT_ATOMS: atom_id res chain seq x y z
N ALA A 1 -26.27 -32.43 -49.29
CA ALA A 1 -25.01 -31.77 -49.03
C ALA A 1 -24.84 -31.65 -47.50
N GLN A 2 -23.94 -32.45 -46.95
CA GLN A 2 -23.67 -32.51 -45.50
C GLN A 2 -22.46 -31.57 -45.19
N GLY A 3 -22.69 -30.54 -44.37
CA GLY A 3 -21.66 -29.69 -43.83
C GLY A 3 -21.22 -30.20 -42.48
N GLY A 4 -20.01 -30.71 -42.39
CA GLY A 4 -19.39 -31.17 -41.16
C GLY A 4 -18.96 -29.98 -40.25
N ALA A 5 -19.44 -29.98 -39.02
CA ALA A 5 -19.01 -29.04 -38.01
C ALA A 5 -17.63 -29.45 -37.47
N ALA A 6 -16.64 -28.56 -37.57
CA ALA A 6 -15.33 -28.72 -36.97
C ALA A 6 -15.42 -28.40 -35.48
N VAL A 7 -15.02 -29.34 -34.64
CA VAL A 7 -14.89 -29.17 -33.20
C VAL A 7 -13.54 -28.52 -32.94
N PRO A 8 -13.45 -27.39 -32.21
CA PRO A 8 -12.15 -26.84 -31.83
C PRO A 8 -11.53 -27.72 -30.72
N GLY A 9 -10.30 -28.14 -30.96
CA GLY A 9 -9.49 -28.92 -30.02
C GLY A 9 -9.08 -28.13 -28.77
N PRO A 10 -8.66 -28.84 -27.70
CA PRO A 10 -8.33 -28.22 -26.42
C PRO A 10 -7.09 -27.35 -26.53
N LEU A 11 -7.17 -26.18 -25.91
CA LEU A 11 -6.07 -25.23 -25.75
C LEU A 11 -4.92 -25.85 -24.96
N PRO A 12 -3.67 -25.55 -25.30
CA PRO A 12 -2.52 -26.04 -24.52
C PRO A 12 -2.48 -25.36 -23.14
N SER A 13 -2.29 -26.21 -22.16
CA SER A 13 -2.20 -25.89 -20.74
C SER A 13 -1.11 -24.88 -20.46
N ALA A 14 -1.46 -23.84 -19.73
CA ALA A 14 -0.60 -22.75 -19.32
C ALA A 14 0.63 -23.23 -18.54
N ASN A 15 1.74 -22.68 -18.91
CA ASN A 15 3.05 -22.82 -18.29
C ASN A 15 3.01 -22.42 -16.80
N ARG A 16 3.06 -23.42 -15.93
CA ARG A 16 3.20 -23.25 -14.48
C ARG A 16 4.68 -22.99 -14.18
N PRO A 17 5.03 -21.90 -13.49
CA PRO A 17 6.42 -21.67 -13.10
C PRO A 17 6.89 -22.73 -12.11
N PRO A 18 8.17 -23.15 -12.17
CA PRO A 18 8.69 -24.17 -11.26
C PRO A 18 8.79 -23.64 -9.83
N ALA A 19 8.50 -24.53 -8.88
CA ALA A 19 8.62 -24.26 -7.46
C ALA A 19 10.10 -24.04 -7.07
N PRO A 20 10.38 -23.17 -6.08
CA PRO A 20 11.75 -22.96 -5.60
C PRO A 20 12.26 -24.23 -4.88
N PRO A 21 13.58 -24.51 -4.93
CA PRO A 21 14.16 -25.67 -4.27
C PRO A 21 14.14 -25.52 -2.74
N PRO A 22 14.05 -26.64 -1.99
CA PRO A 22 14.11 -26.61 -0.54
C PRO A 22 15.48 -26.18 -0.06
N GLY A 23 15.50 -25.13 0.78
CA GLY A 23 16.70 -24.64 1.42
C GLY A 23 17.32 -25.68 2.36
N ASN A 24 18.59 -25.89 2.21
CA ASN A 24 19.40 -26.78 3.03
C ASN A 24 19.60 -26.18 4.43
N LEU A 25 19.04 -26.83 5.43
CA LEU A 25 19.33 -26.57 6.84
C LEU A 25 20.65 -27.24 7.19
N THR A 26 21.72 -26.51 7.27
CA THR A 26 22.95 -26.97 7.94
C THR A 26 23.00 -26.37 9.33
N THR A 27 22.65 -27.20 10.27
CA THR A 27 22.90 -27.02 11.70
C THR A 27 24.41 -27.24 11.92
N SER A 28 25.12 -26.22 12.39
CA SER A 28 26.42 -26.43 13.04
C SER A 28 26.37 -25.88 14.45
N PHE A 29 26.18 -26.81 15.36
CA PHE A 29 26.56 -26.61 16.76
C PHE A 29 28.09 -26.73 16.86
N ASN A 30 28.73 -25.77 17.45
CA ASN A 30 29.98 -26.03 18.12
C ASN A 30 30.07 -25.16 19.39
N GLY A 31 29.92 -25.82 20.51
CA GLY A 31 30.20 -25.30 21.82
C GLY A 31 31.68 -25.33 22.14
N GLN A 32 32.16 -24.37 22.84
CA GLN A 32 33.21 -24.62 23.83
C GLN A 32 33.32 -23.46 24.81
N THR A 33 33.45 -23.87 26.02
CA THR A 33 33.46 -23.22 27.30
C THR A 33 34.78 -22.46 27.62
N SER A 34 34.63 -21.56 28.58
CA SER A 34 35.62 -21.20 29.63
C SER A 34 36.51 -19.99 29.41
N GLY A 35 36.43 -19.07 30.39
CA GLY A 35 37.46 -18.09 30.65
C GLY A 35 36.94 -16.89 31.42
N LEU A 36 36.86 -17.02 32.77
CA LEU A 36 36.76 -15.95 33.73
C LEU A 36 38.06 -15.10 33.71
N THR A 37 37.95 -13.77 33.65
CA THR A 37 38.79 -12.89 34.48
C THR A 37 38.16 -11.48 34.57
N SER A 38 37.95 -11.07 35.78
CA SER A 38 37.61 -9.73 36.23
C SER A 38 38.76 -8.75 35.96
N THR A 39 38.44 -7.55 35.49
CA THR A 39 39.19 -6.38 35.92
C THR A 39 38.34 -5.12 35.78
N SER A 40 38.15 -4.44 36.89
CA SER A 40 37.57 -3.13 37.04
C SER A 40 38.37 -2.06 36.29
N ALA A 41 37.70 -1.23 35.54
CA ALA A 41 38.20 0.11 35.27
C ALA A 41 37.02 1.06 35.07
N SER A 42 36.95 1.99 35.99
CA SER A 42 36.09 3.15 36.07
C SER A 42 36.24 4.00 34.80
N GLY A 43 35.23 4.13 34.00
CA GLY A 43 35.16 5.07 32.89
C GLY A 43 33.76 5.68 32.86
N LYS A 44 33.65 6.93 33.31
CA LYS A 44 32.48 7.77 33.08
C LYS A 44 32.22 7.83 31.59
N GLN A 45 31.23 7.12 31.11
CA GLN A 45 30.59 7.43 29.84
C GLN A 45 29.24 8.03 30.14
N GLN A 46 29.10 9.27 29.73
CA GLN A 46 27.85 9.98 29.66
C GLN A 46 26.85 9.13 28.84
N ALA A 47 25.79 8.76 29.50
CA ALA A 47 24.60 8.29 28.81
C ALA A 47 24.12 9.45 27.96
N GLN A 48 24.45 9.43 26.67
CA GLN A 48 23.67 10.17 25.68
C GLN A 48 22.29 9.56 25.70
N GLY A 49 21.35 10.37 26.15
CA GLY A 49 19.95 10.03 26.11
C GLY A 49 19.61 9.54 24.72
N ASN A 50 19.25 8.30 24.64
CA ASN A 50 18.48 7.80 23.52
C ASN A 50 17.14 8.52 23.63
N ASP A 51 17.05 9.67 22.96
CA ASP A 51 15.77 10.28 22.69
C ASP A 51 14.97 9.23 21.92
N GLY A 52 14.18 8.49 22.69
CA GLY A 52 13.06 7.78 22.15
C GLY A 52 12.18 8.81 21.49
N SER A 53 12.50 9.13 20.25
CA SER A 53 11.59 9.78 19.34
C SER A 53 10.38 8.88 19.25
N GLY A 54 9.44 9.07 20.17
CA GLY A 54 8.05 8.82 19.89
C GLY A 54 7.81 9.53 18.58
N GLY A 55 7.76 8.76 17.48
CA GLY A 55 7.63 9.33 16.16
C GLY A 55 6.36 10.15 16.14
N GLU A 56 6.52 11.45 16.33
CA GLU A 56 5.46 12.41 16.07
C GLU A 56 4.98 12.10 14.65
N LEU A 57 3.76 11.60 14.54
CA LEU A 57 3.12 11.32 13.27
C LEU A 57 2.94 12.66 12.55
N ARG A 58 4.02 13.14 11.94
CA ARG A 58 3.99 14.38 11.17
C ARG A 58 3.16 14.13 9.94
N VAL A 59 2.07 14.86 9.82
CA VAL A 59 1.27 14.89 8.59
C VAL A 59 2.17 15.44 7.49
N ARG A 60 2.65 14.55 6.63
CA ARG A 60 3.53 14.92 5.50
C ARG A 60 2.73 15.27 4.26
N ALA A 61 1.52 14.77 4.16
CA ALA A 61 0.61 15.02 3.06
C ALA A 61 -0.84 14.78 3.51
N LYS A 62 -1.78 15.28 2.70
CA LYS A 62 -3.21 15.06 2.90
C LYS A 62 -3.93 14.91 1.57
N LEU A 63 -5.09 14.27 1.59
CA LEU A 63 -6.05 14.26 0.50
C LEU A 63 -7.21 15.18 0.84
N ILE A 64 -7.70 15.93 -0.15
CA ILE A 64 -8.84 16.86 0.00
C ILE A 64 -9.89 16.52 -1.03
N ILE A 65 -11.13 16.28 -0.62
CA ILE A 65 -12.22 16.04 -1.57
C ILE A 65 -12.52 17.33 -2.34
N GLN A 66 -12.43 17.24 -3.68
CA GLN A 66 -12.75 18.32 -4.60
C GLN A 66 -14.14 18.16 -5.21
N ARG A 67 -14.59 16.90 -5.41
CA ARG A 67 -15.86 16.56 -6.02
C ARG A 67 -16.26 15.12 -5.69
N GLY A 68 -17.57 14.82 -5.76
CA GLY A 68 -18.11 13.47 -5.60
C GLY A 68 -18.41 13.07 -4.17
N GLY A 69 -18.18 13.98 -3.20
CA GLY A 69 -18.47 13.77 -1.79
C GLY A 69 -18.51 15.12 -1.05
N LYS A 70 -18.23 15.10 0.25
CA LYS A 70 -18.16 16.33 1.08
C LYS A 70 -16.94 17.15 0.69
N ILE A 71 -17.15 18.15 -0.16
CA ILE A 71 -16.09 19.03 -0.68
C ILE A 71 -15.36 19.71 0.49
N GLY A 72 -14.02 19.70 0.40
CA GLY A 72 -13.14 20.27 1.43
C GLY A 72 -12.85 19.34 2.60
N LYS A 73 -13.45 18.14 2.66
CA LYS A 73 -13.06 17.12 3.65
C LYS A 73 -11.63 16.70 3.42
N GLU A 74 -10.84 16.72 4.49
CA GLU A 74 -9.42 16.40 4.46
C GLU A 74 -9.14 15.06 5.13
N PHE A 75 -8.23 14.29 4.56
CA PHE A 75 -7.72 13.04 5.10
C PHE A 75 -6.21 13.15 5.24
N PRO A 76 -5.68 13.26 6.46
CA PRO A 76 -4.23 13.31 6.68
C PRO A 76 -3.58 11.95 6.39
N LEU A 77 -2.46 11.95 5.70
CA LEU A 77 -1.63 10.78 5.49
C LEU A 77 -0.58 10.72 6.60
N LEU A 78 -0.83 9.90 7.61
CA LEU A 78 -0.03 9.83 8.84
C LEU A 78 1.03 8.72 8.80
N GLY A 79 0.79 7.67 8.03
CA GLY A 79 1.65 6.49 7.96
C GLY A 79 2.50 6.39 6.71
N ALA A 80 3.33 5.36 6.67
CA ALA A 80 4.07 4.99 5.46
C ALA A 80 3.15 4.39 4.38
N GLU A 81 1.96 3.96 4.76
CA GLU A 81 0.93 3.42 3.88
C GLU A 81 -0.44 3.92 4.34
N SER A 82 -1.31 4.22 3.39
CA SER A 82 -2.70 4.62 3.63
C SER A 82 -3.60 4.01 2.57
N MET A 83 -4.64 3.30 3.01
CA MET A 83 -5.61 2.65 2.14
C MET A 83 -6.81 3.56 1.87
N ILE A 84 -7.19 3.68 0.60
CA ILE A 84 -8.39 4.38 0.15
C ILE A 84 -9.46 3.35 -0.17
N GLY A 85 -10.66 3.54 0.36
CA GLY A 85 -11.74 2.61 0.09
C GLY A 85 -13.02 2.97 0.81
N ARG A 86 -13.92 2.00 0.93
CA ARG A 86 -15.17 2.10 1.69
C ARG A 86 -15.11 1.18 2.91
N TRP A 87 -15.63 1.68 3.99
CA TRP A 87 -15.81 0.92 5.21
C TRP A 87 -16.66 -0.34 4.96
N ASP A 88 -16.22 -1.48 5.46
CA ASP A 88 -16.95 -2.74 5.42
C ASP A 88 -16.67 -3.55 6.69
N ALA A 89 -17.53 -3.38 7.69
CA ALA A 89 -17.38 -4.06 8.98
C ALA A 89 -17.53 -5.58 8.84
N ASP A 90 -18.44 -6.05 7.97
CA ASP A 90 -18.70 -7.47 7.75
C ASP A 90 -17.52 -8.15 7.06
N GLY A 91 -16.86 -7.44 6.15
CA GLY A 91 -15.64 -7.89 5.48
C GLY A 91 -14.35 -7.59 6.24
N GLY A 92 -14.42 -6.92 7.39
CA GLY A 92 -13.24 -6.55 8.18
C GLY A 92 -12.32 -5.54 7.48
N ILE A 93 -12.88 -4.64 6.68
CA ILE A 93 -12.11 -3.65 5.90
C ILE A 93 -12.30 -2.27 6.50
N PHE A 94 -11.20 -1.67 6.95
CA PHE A 94 -11.15 -0.38 7.64
C PHE A 94 -10.12 0.53 6.93
N PRO A 95 -10.50 1.23 5.85
CA PRO A 95 -9.57 2.10 5.14
C PRO A 95 -9.23 3.35 5.95
N ASP A 96 -7.98 3.83 5.83
CA ASP A 96 -7.54 5.08 6.44
C ASP A 96 -8.25 6.30 5.84
N ILE A 97 -8.53 6.20 4.54
CA ILE A 97 -9.31 7.18 3.78
C ILE A 97 -10.65 6.53 3.44
N ASP A 98 -11.58 6.64 4.37
CA ASP A 98 -12.92 6.10 4.22
C ASP A 98 -13.81 7.06 3.43
N LEU A 99 -14.26 6.60 2.27
CA LEU A 99 -15.12 7.33 1.34
C LEU A 99 -16.56 6.78 1.33
N ASP A 100 -16.96 5.93 2.28
CA ASP A 100 -18.30 5.33 2.29
C ASP A 100 -19.41 6.40 2.30
N GLN A 101 -19.28 7.41 3.14
CA GLN A 101 -20.23 8.52 3.23
C GLN A 101 -20.06 9.56 2.11
N ASP A 102 -18.95 9.51 1.40
CA ASP A 102 -18.60 10.45 0.33
C ASP A 102 -18.81 9.86 -1.08
N ASP A 103 -19.35 8.65 -1.17
CA ASP A 103 -19.62 7.93 -2.43
C ASP A 103 -21.06 7.38 -2.47
N PRO A 104 -22.06 8.25 -2.63
CA PRO A 104 -23.47 7.85 -2.60
C PRO A 104 -23.86 6.87 -3.72
N GLU A 105 -23.07 6.80 -4.78
CA GLU A 105 -23.30 5.87 -5.90
C GLU A 105 -22.57 4.53 -5.74
N ALA A 106 -21.85 4.33 -4.65
CA ALA A 106 -21.07 3.13 -4.37
C ALA A 106 -20.10 2.75 -5.51
N LYS A 107 -19.40 3.75 -6.06
CA LYS A 107 -18.42 3.58 -7.14
C LYS A 107 -17.01 3.34 -6.64
N VAL A 108 -16.74 3.63 -5.37
CA VAL A 108 -15.48 3.32 -4.71
C VAL A 108 -15.53 1.88 -4.20
N SER A 109 -14.54 1.07 -4.52
CA SER A 109 -14.41 -0.29 -4.01
C SER A 109 -13.99 -0.27 -2.53
N ARG A 110 -14.32 -1.32 -1.77
CA ARG A 110 -13.93 -1.46 -0.35
C ARG A 110 -12.42 -1.33 -0.15
N ARG A 111 -11.64 -1.96 -1.03
CA ARG A 111 -10.20 -1.77 -1.17
C ARG A 111 -9.96 -1.22 -2.57
N HIS A 112 -9.87 0.10 -2.69
CA HIS A 112 -9.82 0.74 -4.02
C HIS A 112 -8.40 1.02 -4.46
N ALA A 113 -7.67 1.75 -3.68
CA ALA A 113 -6.29 2.16 -3.96
C ALA A 113 -5.48 2.24 -2.66
N ARG A 114 -4.17 2.33 -2.81
CA ARG A 114 -3.24 2.46 -1.71
C ARG A 114 -2.21 3.53 -2.02
N ILE A 115 -1.94 4.40 -1.07
CA ILE A 115 -0.85 5.36 -1.13
C ILE A 115 0.27 4.87 -0.23
N GLN A 116 1.50 4.86 -0.73
CA GLN A 116 2.70 4.47 0.02
C GLN A 116 3.74 5.58 -0.03
N LEU A 117 4.43 5.80 1.08
CA LEU A 117 5.61 6.67 1.14
C LEU A 117 6.87 5.80 1.09
N LEU A 118 7.58 5.84 -0.02
CA LEU A 118 8.82 5.11 -0.24
C LEU A 118 9.92 6.09 -0.64
N ASN A 119 11.08 6.03 0.03
CA ASN A 119 12.22 6.91 -0.29
C ASN A 119 11.85 8.40 -0.38
N ASN A 120 11.00 8.87 0.53
CA ASN A 120 10.47 10.24 0.57
C ASN A 120 9.59 10.62 -0.65
N GLN A 121 9.15 9.64 -1.45
CA GLN A 121 8.24 9.79 -2.58
C GLN A 121 6.90 9.12 -2.26
N PHE A 122 5.80 9.84 -2.45
CA PHE A 122 4.47 9.24 -2.39
C PHE A 122 4.15 8.53 -3.71
N LEU A 123 3.68 7.31 -3.59
CA LEU A 123 3.27 6.47 -4.72
C LEU A 123 1.83 6.02 -4.50
N ILE A 124 1.04 5.99 -5.55
CA ILE A 124 -0.31 5.41 -5.53
C ILE A 124 -0.36 4.15 -6.39
N GLU A 125 -1.18 3.19 -5.95
CA GLU A 125 -1.39 1.90 -6.60
C GLU A 125 -2.88 1.56 -6.57
N ASP A 126 -3.45 1.09 -7.69
CA ASP A 126 -4.80 0.54 -7.74
C ASP A 126 -4.79 -0.91 -7.22
N LEU A 127 -5.72 -1.26 -6.34
CA LEU A 127 -5.83 -2.58 -5.72
C LEU A 127 -6.80 -3.52 -6.45
N GLY A 128 -7.00 -3.32 -7.74
CA GLY A 128 -7.97 -4.07 -8.54
C GLY A 128 -9.38 -3.52 -8.39
N SER A 129 -9.51 -2.20 -8.30
CA SER A 129 -10.80 -1.54 -8.15
C SER A 129 -11.73 -1.77 -9.34
N THR A 130 -13.05 -1.77 -9.10
CA THR A 130 -14.05 -1.97 -10.15
C THR A 130 -14.07 -0.82 -11.16
N ASN A 131 -14.08 0.42 -10.68
CA ASN A 131 -14.19 1.62 -11.52
C ASN A 131 -12.86 2.28 -11.88
N GLY A 132 -11.76 1.80 -11.31
CA GLY A 132 -10.41 2.29 -11.60
C GLY A 132 -9.99 3.51 -10.81
N THR A 133 -8.68 3.71 -10.79
CA THR A 133 -7.99 4.87 -10.23
C THR A 133 -7.33 5.64 -11.37
N PHE A 134 -7.44 6.97 -11.35
CA PHE A 134 -6.86 7.85 -12.37
C PHE A 134 -6.13 9.00 -11.70
N ILE A 135 -5.06 9.49 -12.35
CA ILE A 135 -4.31 10.67 -11.90
C ILE A 135 -4.38 11.72 -12.98
N ASN A 136 -4.72 12.95 -12.59
CA ASN A 136 -4.80 14.11 -13.50
C ASN A 136 -5.63 13.84 -14.76
N ARG A 137 -6.71 13.04 -14.63
CA ARG A 137 -7.58 12.61 -15.73
C ARG A 137 -6.84 11.85 -16.85
N GLY A 138 -5.70 11.27 -16.50
CA GLY A 138 -4.92 10.42 -17.39
C GLY A 138 -5.52 9.02 -17.54
N PRO A 139 -4.76 8.06 -18.07
CA PRO A 139 -5.22 6.69 -18.23
C PRO A 139 -5.48 6.02 -16.86
N ARG A 140 -6.32 4.99 -16.88
CA ARG A 140 -6.56 4.15 -15.71
C ARG A 140 -5.26 3.50 -15.25
N LEU A 141 -4.98 3.56 -13.96
CA LEU A 141 -3.86 2.81 -13.38
C LEU A 141 -4.10 1.31 -13.54
N LEU A 142 -3.07 0.61 -13.96
CA LEU A 142 -3.10 -0.85 -13.95
C LEU A 142 -3.02 -1.35 -12.51
N PRO A 143 -3.80 -2.37 -12.12
CA PRO A 143 -3.72 -2.96 -10.80
C PRO A 143 -2.28 -3.37 -10.45
N GLY A 144 -1.79 -2.96 -9.29
CA GLY A 144 -0.43 -3.23 -8.85
C GLY A 144 0.65 -2.31 -9.42
N ALA A 145 0.33 -1.48 -10.40
CA ALA A 145 1.29 -0.50 -10.92
C ALA A 145 1.35 0.73 -9.99
N LYS A 146 2.56 1.09 -9.58
CA LYS A 146 2.81 2.25 -8.72
C LYS A 146 3.09 3.49 -9.54
N GLN A 147 2.36 4.55 -9.27
CA GLN A 147 2.50 5.84 -9.93
C GLN A 147 2.93 6.91 -8.90
N PRO A 148 3.97 7.71 -9.18
CA PRO A 148 4.35 8.78 -8.28
C PRO A 148 3.28 9.88 -8.20
N LEU A 149 3.08 10.42 -6.99
CA LEU A 149 2.21 11.55 -6.69
C LEU A 149 3.02 12.80 -6.42
N ASN A 150 2.60 13.91 -7.01
CA ASN A 150 3.17 15.22 -6.79
C ASN A 150 2.16 16.15 -6.11
N HIS A 151 2.67 17.18 -5.45
CA HIS A 151 1.80 18.19 -4.84
C HIS A 151 0.84 18.78 -5.87
N GLY A 152 -0.44 18.77 -5.57
CA GLY A 152 -1.48 19.29 -6.43
C GLY A 152 -2.13 18.31 -7.37
N ASP A 153 -1.62 17.06 -7.45
CA ASP A 153 -2.20 16.04 -8.32
C ASP A 153 -3.66 15.73 -7.94
N GLU A 154 -4.50 15.58 -8.97
CA GLU A 154 -5.88 15.13 -8.85
C GLU A 154 -5.93 13.61 -8.93
N ILE A 155 -6.45 12.96 -7.90
CA ILE A 155 -6.68 11.51 -7.86
C ILE A 155 -8.18 11.30 -8.01
N ILE A 156 -8.57 10.42 -8.95
CA ILE A 156 -9.97 10.05 -9.16
C ILE A 156 -10.12 8.58 -8.78
N VAL A 157 -10.99 8.30 -7.81
CA VAL A 157 -11.36 6.97 -7.37
C VAL A 157 -12.86 6.79 -7.54
N GLY A 158 -13.27 5.92 -8.47
CA GLY A 158 -14.67 5.83 -8.86
C GLY A 158 -15.21 7.15 -9.43
N LYS A 159 -16.04 7.85 -8.68
CA LYS A 159 -16.58 9.20 -9.04
C LYS A 159 -16.13 10.30 -8.06
N THR A 160 -15.26 9.98 -7.11
CA THR A 160 -14.74 10.92 -6.12
C THR A 160 -13.41 11.47 -6.57
N PHE A 161 -13.29 12.78 -6.55
CA PHE A 161 -12.10 13.54 -6.94
C PHE A 161 -11.39 14.04 -5.68
N LEU A 162 -10.15 13.65 -5.54
CA LEU A 162 -9.30 13.99 -4.41
C LEU A 162 -8.10 14.78 -4.89
N LYS A 163 -7.72 15.82 -4.16
CA LYS A 163 -6.48 16.56 -4.41
C LYS A 163 -5.41 16.11 -3.42
N PHE A 164 -4.26 15.73 -3.94
CA PHE A 164 -3.10 15.41 -3.13
C PHE A 164 -2.32 16.66 -2.79
N VAL A 165 -2.04 16.90 -1.51
CA VAL A 165 -1.34 18.08 -1.00
C VAL A 165 -0.23 17.66 -0.07
N LEU A 166 1.00 18.08 -0.37
CA LEU A 166 2.15 17.97 0.55
C LEU A 166 2.10 19.13 1.56
N ASN A 167 2.43 18.85 2.81
CA ASN A 167 2.57 19.85 3.87
C ASN A 167 4.00 20.37 3.96
#